data_9edd66e54f6480a2ec3b13e751eeded5
#
_entry.id   9edd66e54f6480a2ec3b13e751eeded5
#
_cell.length_a   1.000
_cell.length_b   1.000
_cell.length_c   1.000
_cell.angle_alpha   90.00
_cell.angle_beta   90.00
_cell.angle_gamma   90.00
#
_symmetry.space_group_name_H-M   'P 1'
#
loop_
_entity.id
_entity.type
_entity.pdbx_description
1 polymer ?
#
loop_
_entity_poly.entity_id
_entity_poly.type
_entity_poly.pdbx_seq_one_letter_code
_entity_poly.pdbx_strand_id
1 'polypeptide(L)'
;MDEYKIIAVDFDGTLCYSDWPALGDPNERLIAYLRNWRDQGNKLILWTCRAGKALEDAIAWCRDQKLEFDAVNDNLPEIVEMYGNNSRKISCDYYIDDRSVLPEAVGY
;
A
#
# COMPACT_ATOMS: atom_id res chain seq x y z
N MET A 1 18.80 14.51 8.52
CA MET A 1 18.34 13.16 8.79
C MET A 1 16.94 12.95 8.32
N ASP A 2 16.81 12.04 7.46
CA ASP A 2 15.52 11.86 6.83
C ASP A 2 14.75 10.79 7.56
N GLU A 3 13.87 11.27 8.44
CA GLU A 3 12.96 10.37 9.09
C GLU A 3 11.67 10.39 8.31
N TYR A 4 11.25 9.22 7.91
CA TYR A 4 10.00 9.08 7.19
C TYR A 4 9.20 7.93 7.79
N LYS A 5 7.92 7.93 7.51
CA LYS A 5 7.04 6.84 7.89
C LYS A 5 6.60 6.09 6.65
N ILE A 6 6.18 4.85 6.86
CA ILE A 6 5.83 3.94 5.78
C ILE A 6 4.38 3.49 5.95
N ILE A 7 3.60 3.60 4.88
CA ILE A 7 2.26 3.00 4.81
C ILE A 7 2.32 1.86 3.81
N ALA A 8 1.79 0.71 4.20
CA ALA A 8 1.48 -0.38 3.29
C ALA A 8 -0.03 -0.35 3.04
N VAL A 9 -0.45 -0.17 1.79
CA VAL A 9 -1.86 0.00 1.43
C VAL A 9 -2.33 -1.10 0.51
N ASP A 10 -3.51 -1.66 0.82
CA ASP A 10 -4.18 -2.65 -0.01
C ASP A 10 -4.81 -1.99 -1.24
N PHE A 11 -5.10 -2.78 -2.26
CA PHE A 11 -5.70 -2.30 -3.50
C PHE A 11 -7.20 -2.57 -3.57
N ASP A 12 -7.60 -3.85 -3.69
CA ASP A 12 -9.00 -4.22 -3.88
C ASP A 12 -9.82 -3.94 -2.61
N GLY A 13 -10.87 -3.15 -2.74
CA GLY A 13 -11.72 -2.79 -1.61
C GLY A 13 -11.15 -1.66 -0.76
N THR A 14 -9.97 -1.13 -1.10
CA THR A 14 -9.30 -0.08 -0.33
C THR A 14 -9.01 1.13 -1.21
N LEU A 15 -8.11 1.00 -2.18
CA LEU A 15 -7.83 2.06 -3.16
C LEU A 15 -8.84 2.06 -4.29
N CYS A 16 -9.30 0.89 -4.69
CA CYS A 16 -10.14 0.68 -5.84
C CYS A 16 -11.34 -0.18 -5.43
N TYR A 17 -12.53 0.29 -5.73
CA TYR A 17 -13.75 -0.47 -5.47
C TYR A 17 -13.96 -1.46 -6.60
N SER A 18 -13.14 -2.50 -6.59
CA SER A 18 -13.08 -3.50 -7.65
C SER A 18 -14.25 -4.47 -7.61
N ASP A 19 -14.59 -5.00 -8.78
CA ASP A 19 -15.41 -6.20 -8.89
C ASP A 19 -14.46 -7.24 -9.48
N TRP A 20 -13.71 -7.90 -8.60
CA TRP A 20 -12.58 -8.75 -8.95
C TRP A 20 -12.86 -9.69 -10.14
N PRO A 21 -11.96 -9.78 -11.14
CA PRO A 21 -10.69 -9.06 -11.24
C PRO A 21 -10.79 -7.69 -11.90
N ALA A 22 -12.02 -7.24 -12.20
CA ALA A 22 -12.24 -5.98 -12.90
C ALA A 22 -11.89 -4.80 -11.99
N LEU A 23 -11.31 -3.77 -12.59
CA LEU A 23 -11.02 -2.52 -11.90
C LEU A 23 -12.30 -1.70 -11.78
N GLY A 24 -12.40 -0.92 -10.73
CA GLY A 24 -13.59 -0.12 -10.44
C GLY A 24 -13.25 1.33 -10.14
N ASP A 25 -14.13 1.96 -9.38
CA ASP A 25 -14.00 3.37 -9.06
C ASP A 25 -12.92 3.60 -8.00
N PRO A 26 -12.21 4.73 -8.08
CA PRO A 26 -11.18 5.05 -7.10
C PRO A 26 -11.78 5.52 -5.77
N ASN A 27 -11.11 5.18 -4.68
CA ASN A 27 -11.33 5.80 -3.39
C ASN A 27 -10.57 7.14 -3.39
N GLU A 28 -11.22 8.18 -3.88
CA GLU A 28 -10.57 9.45 -4.14
C GLU A 28 -10.00 10.12 -2.89
N ARG A 29 -10.69 9.98 -1.76
CA ARG A 29 -10.23 10.58 -0.51
C ARG A 29 -8.93 9.94 -0.03
N LEU A 30 -8.88 8.61 -0.06
CA LEU A 30 -7.69 7.89 0.35
C LEU A 30 -6.53 8.17 -0.60
N ILE A 31 -6.79 8.15 -1.91
CA ILE A 31 -5.74 8.42 -2.90
C ILE A 31 -5.16 9.82 -2.72
N ALA A 32 -6.01 10.82 -2.48
CA ALA A 32 -5.54 12.18 -2.22
C ALA A 32 -4.68 12.24 -0.96
N TYR A 33 -5.11 11.54 0.09
CA TYR A 33 -4.36 11.46 1.34
C TYR A 33 -2.97 10.85 1.11
N LEU A 34 -2.91 9.76 0.34
CA LEU A 34 -1.65 9.07 0.09
C LEU A 34 -0.71 9.85 -0.82
N ARG A 35 -1.25 10.60 -1.79
CA ARG A 35 -0.43 11.51 -2.59
C ARG A 35 0.22 12.56 -1.71
N ASN A 36 -0.57 13.15 -0.81
CA ASN A 36 -0.05 14.15 0.14
C ASN A 36 0.98 13.50 1.09
N TRP A 37 0.74 12.27 1.51
CA TRP A 37 1.65 11.49 2.35
C TRP A 37 3.05 11.41 1.70
N ARG A 38 3.10 11.05 0.42
CA ARG A 38 4.36 10.97 -0.32
C ARG A 38 4.98 12.35 -0.54
N ASP A 39 4.17 13.36 -0.80
CA ASP A 39 4.66 14.72 -1.00
C ASP A 39 5.36 15.27 0.24
N GLN A 40 5.00 14.76 1.41
CA GLN A 40 5.64 15.14 2.67
C GLN A 40 6.93 14.37 2.93
N GLY A 41 7.39 13.55 2.00
CA GLY A 41 8.63 12.79 2.13
C GLY A 41 8.47 11.41 2.72
N ASN A 42 7.25 10.96 2.94
CA ASN A 42 6.98 9.62 3.46
C ASN A 42 6.93 8.58 2.35
N LYS A 43 6.90 7.31 2.71
CA LYS A 43 6.98 6.19 1.77
C LYS A 43 5.68 5.42 1.72
N LEU A 44 5.44 4.79 0.57
CA LEU A 44 4.21 4.07 0.30
C LEU A 44 4.53 2.75 -0.39
N ILE A 45 3.98 1.66 0.16
CA ILE A 45 4.11 0.32 -0.40
C ILE A 45 2.74 -0.16 -0.83
N LEU A 46 2.62 -0.68 -2.04
CA LEU A 46 1.42 -1.39 -2.46
C LEU A 46 1.49 -2.82 -1.94
N TRP A 47 0.49 -3.22 -1.16
CA TRP A 47 0.47 -4.53 -0.49
C TRP A 47 -0.83 -5.24 -0.88
N THR A 48 -0.77 -6.13 -1.88
CA THR A 48 -1.95 -6.71 -2.50
C THR A 48 -1.75 -8.19 -2.82
N CYS A 49 -2.85 -8.92 -2.87
CA CYS A 49 -2.84 -10.31 -3.32
C CYS A 49 -2.76 -10.43 -4.83
N ARG A 50 -2.90 -9.32 -5.57
CA ARG A 50 -2.79 -9.37 -7.02
C ARG A 50 -1.39 -9.74 -7.44
N ALA A 51 -1.29 -10.50 -8.53
CA ALA A 51 -0.03 -10.95 -9.12
C ALA A 51 -0.17 -10.96 -10.64
N GLY A 52 0.96 -11.08 -11.34
CA GLY A 52 0.97 -11.16 -12.80
C GLY A 52 0.25 -9.99 -13.47
N LYS A 53 -0.55 -10.31 -14.49
CA LYS A 53 -1.26 -9.29 -15.27
C LYS A 53 -2.21 -8.44 -14.41
N ALA A 54 -2.90 -9.08 -13.46
CA ALA A 54 -3.81 -8.35 -12.57
C ALA A 54 -3.07 -7.32 -11.72
N LEU A 55 -1.84 -7.62 -11.31
CA LEU A 55 -1.00 -6.69 -10.57
C LEU A 55 -0.52 -5.55 -11.47
N GLU A 56 -0.10 -5.86 -12.69
CA GLU A 56 0.32 -4.85 -13.66
C GLU A 56 -0.82 -3.86 -13.93
N ASP A 57 -2.03 -4.39 -14.10
CA ASP A 57 -3.21 -3.56 -14.34
C ASP A 57 -3.49 -2.64 -13.14
N ALA A 58 -3.35 -3.15 -11.93
CA ALA A 58 -3.55 -2.36 -10.71
C ALA A 58 -2.54 -1.23 -10.60
N ILE A 59 -1.27 -1.52 -10.89
CA ILE A 59 -0.21 -0.51 -10.84
C ILE A 59 -0.46 0.58 -11.89
N ALA A 60 -0.84 0.20 -13.10
CA ALA A 60 -1.15 1.14 -14.16
C ALA A 60 -2.35 2.01 -13.78
N TRP A 61 -3.38 1.38 -13.19
CA TRP A 61 -4.56 2.09 -12.71
C TRP A 61 -4.18 3.15 -11.66
N CYS A 62 -3.31 2.77 -10.71
CA CYS A 62 -2.83 3.69 -9.68
C CYS A 62 -2.03 4.84 -10.30
N ARG A 63 -1.20 4.54 -11.28
CA ARG A 63 -0.42 5.57 -11.98
C ARG A 63 -1.33 6.58 -12.66
N ASP A 64 -2.44 6.11 -13.24
CA ASP A 64 -3.44 7.00 -13.85
C ASP A 64 -4.09 7.90 -12.81
N GLN A 65 -4.14 7.47 -11.55
CA GLN A 65 -4.61 8.27 -10.41
C GLN A 65 -3.48 9.14 -9.81
N LYS A 66 -2.32 9.18 -10.46
CA LYS A 66 -1.15 9.91 -9.98
C LYS A 66 -0.63 9.39 -8.65
N LEU A 67 -0.79 8.10 -8.42
CA LEU A 67 -0.32 7.45 -7.21
C LEU A 67 0.76 6.45 -7.58
N GLU A 68 1.97 6.67 -7.08
CA GLU A 68 3.11 5.79 -7.31
C GLU A 68 3.62 5.25 -5.99
N PHE A 69 4.30 4.11 -6.06
CA PHE A 69 4.74 3.38 -4.88
C PHE A 69 6.25 3.29 -4.83
N ASP A 70 6.79 3.23 -3.62
CA ASP A 70 8.23 3.04 -3.40
C ASP A 70 8.60 1.56 -3.43
N ALA A 71 7.64 0.69 -3.20
CA ALA A 71 7.79 -0.76 -3.36
C ALA A 71 6.42 -1.38 -3.61
N VAL A 72 6.41 -2.56 -4.22
CA VAL A 72 5.19 -3.31 -4.52
C VAL A 72 5.37 -4.72 -3.98
N ASN A 73 4.51 -5.11 -3.04
CA ASN A 73 4.52 -6.44 -2.43
C ASN A 73 5.89 -6.83 -1.85
N ASP A 74 6.64 -5.83 -1.40
CA ASP A 74 7.97 -6.04 -0.87
C ASP A 74 8.31 -4.95 0.11
N ASN A 75 9.26 -5.24 1.00
CA ASN A 75 9.80 -4.23 1.89
C ASN A 75 10.66 -3.24 1.13
N LEU A 76 10.77 -2.02 1.66
CA LEU A 76 11.71 -1.05 1.10
C LEU A 76 13.13 -1.61 1.17
N PRO A 77 13.95 -1.42 0.12
CA PRO A 77 15.31 -1.95 0.10
C PRO A 77 16.16 -1.52 1.30
N GLU A 78 16.02 -0.28 1.74
CA GLU A 78 16.77 0.24 2.89
C GLU A 78 16.38 -0.46 4.20
N ILE A 79 15.14 -0.92 4.32
CA ILE A 79 14.67 -1.64 5.49
C ILE A 79 15.23 -3.06 5.50
N VAL A 80 15.27 -3.70 4.34
CA VAL A 80 15.88 -5.02 4.19
C VAL A 80 17.35 -4.96 4.60
N GLU A 81 18.06 -3.94 4.15
CA GLU A 81 19.47 -3.75 4.48
C GLU A 81 19.64 -3.51 5.98
N MET A 82 18.80 -2.67 6.57
CA MET A 82 18.92 -2.33 8.00
C MET A 82 18.74 -3.55 8.89
N TYR A 83 17.78 -4.44 8.58
CA TYR A 83 17.54 -5.63 9.39
C TYR A 83 18.35 -6.85 8.97
N GLY A 84 18.99 -6.80 7.82
CA GLY A 84 19.80 -7.92 7.33
C GLY A 84 18.98 -9.09 6.79
N ASN A 85 17.66 -8.90 6.60
CA ASN A 85 16.78 -9.92 6.03
C ASN A 85 15.51 -9.27 5.48
N ASN A 86 14.79 -10.02 4.69
CA ASN A 86 13.55 -9.55 4.09
C ASN A 86 12.39 -10.39 4.62
N SER A 87 11.73 -9.89 5.63
CA SER A 87 10.60 -10.59 6.23
C SER A 87 9.40 -10.62 5.28
N ARG A 88 8.58 -11.67 5.37
CA ARG A 88 7.37 -11.73 4.54
C ARG A 88 6.34 -10.69 4.97
N LYS A 89 6.19 -10.48 6.27
CA LYS A 89 5.33 -9.40 6.74
C LYS A 89 6.03 -8.08 6.46
N ILE A 90 5.33 -7.21 5.76
CA ILE A 90 5.88 -5.90 5.39
C ILE A 90 6.11 -5.06 6.65
N SER A 91 7.32 -4.53 6.77
CA SER A 91 7.71 -3.63 7.85
C SER A 91 7.25 -2.21 7.49
N CYS A 92 6.30 -1.70 8.23
CA CYS A 92 5.75 -0.37 8.00
C CYS A 92 5.17 0.19 9.29
N ASP A 93 4.84 1.48 9.26
CA ASP A 93 4.24 2.13 10.41
C ASP A 93 2.74 1.90 10.46
N TYR A 94 2.08 1.87 9.29
CA TYR A 94 0.64 1.67 9.21
C TYR A 94 0.29 0.76 8.06
N TYR A 95 -0.70 -0.12 8.31
CA TYR A 95 -1.35 -0.89 7.25
C TYR A 95 -2.73 -0.30 7.01
N ILE A 96 -3.04 0.04 5.76
CA ILE A 96 -4.38 0.48 5.37
C ILE A 96 -4.99 -0.62 4.51
N ASP A 97 -6.02 -1.28 5.04
CA ASP A 97 -6.59 -2.48 4.44
C ASP A 97 -8.05 -2.58 4.89
N ASP A 98 -8.93 -2.98 3.98
CA ASP A 98 -10.36 -3.12 4.27
C ASP A 98 -10.69 -4.32 5.16
N ARG A 99 -9.72 -5.21 5.38
CA ARG A 99 -9.91 -6.43 6.18
C ARG A 99 -9.15 -6.43 7.50
N SER A 100 -8.47 -5.34 7.81
CA SER A 100 -7.68 -5.25 9.04
C SER A 100 -8.58 -4.93 10.23
N VAL A 101 -8.33 -5.62 11.34
CA VAL A 101 -9.04 -5.41 12.60
C VAL A 101 -7.99 -5.18 13.69
N LEU A 102 -8.15 -4.11 14.45
CA LEU A 102 -7.27 -3.86 15.59
C LEU A 102 -7.62 -4.80 16.74
N PRO A 103 -6.62 -5.19 17.56
CA PRO A 103 -6.88 -6.12 18.67
C PRO A 103 -8.03 -5.69 19.57
N GLU A 104 -8.15 -4.40 19.86
CA GLU A 104 -9.19 -3.85 20.72
C GLU A 104 -10.59 -4.14 20.19
N ALA A 105 -10.72 -4.24 18.87
CA ALA A 105 -12.03 -4.43 18.23
C ALA A 105 -12.54 -5.86 18.38
N VAL A 106 -11.68 -6.82 18.71
CA VAL A 106 -12.11 -8.22 18.91
C VAL A 106 -12.23 -8.59 20.36
N GLY A 107 -12.15 -7.61 21.25
CA GLY A 107 -12.53 -7.77 22.64
C GLY A 107 -11.68 -8.74 23.46
N TYR A 108 -10.56 -8.27 23.93
CA TYR A 108 -9.78 -8.99 24.90
C TYR A 108 -9.62 -8.20 26.20
#